data_c6a5d28104c17727e001064499b2b346
#
_entry.id   c6a5d28104c17727e001064499b2b346
#
_cell.length_a   1.000
_cell.length_b   1.000
_cell.length_c   1.000
_cell.angle_alpha   90.00
_cell.angle_beta   90.00
_cell.angle_gamma   90.00
#
_symmetry.space_group_name_H-M   'P 1'
#
loop_
_entity.id
_entity.type
_entity.pdbx_description
1 polymer ?
#
loop_
_entity_poly.entity_id
_entity_poly.type
_entity_poly.pdbx_seq_one_letter_code
_entity_poly.pdbx_strand_id
1 'polypeptide(L)'
;MPDYEGEKFEATAKVNGVEYPSFAAAVEAVNAGDAGTYNVVLQGITSWETGEAGDNANKCFINPASTVNLDLNGKSLTMTGSGGFVNAAKMNISNGTIVDKTAYKYENGETAWEFTYLEFEGGEYTFDNVTFNNSVMFKGTKATATNCIFKGIATLTSNQSDEYCLWIGKGDVTLKGCKISNGYRGVKAHNGYGTEDINIVIDGCEFFDLAGKAAVLTDRKVVSCDIKDCIFRDVQAGGQGMYAYQSYTSLKPKVSNCRVVFTKAQGLVNFAKQVNEVKMSYSDKTLTFELGSDIDLAGINWEPIGQTGVQQFQGVFDGKNYTIKNLTINKVSTEAYVVAGFFGWLNNGADVKNVKFEGAKITASGYAGVVAGYIENHVTPEAQISNCHVNNATISSKANGSAKGAKVGGIIGMFTDPAHVTNCSVSNTKIDAARDAGQIVGATYADRIVNCTATNVNVTANGTGDGSNVRNELIGRVL
;
A
#
# COMPACT_ATOMS: atom_id res chain seq x y z
N MET A 1 -9.44 37.61 -33.53
CA MET A 1 -9.28 36.16 -33.76
C MET A 1 -8.77 35.98 -35.17
N PRO A 2 -7.77 35.11 -35.43
CA PRO A 2 -7.48 34.72 -36.80
C PRO A 2 -8.74 34.12 -37.40
N ASP A 3 -9.12 34.57 -38.56
CA ASP A 3 -10.31 34.13 -39.28
C ASP A 3 -9.89 32.93 -40.15
N TYR A 4 -10.26 31.71 -39.67
CA TYR A 4 -10.03 30.46 -40.40
C TYR A 4 -11.19 30.12 -41.34
N GLU A 5 -12.12 31.06 -41.60
CA GLU A 5 -13.18 30.87 -42.58
C GLU A 5 -12.61 30.77 -43.98
N GLY A 6 -12.57 29.56 -44.52
CA GLY A 6 -12.22 29.28 -45.89
C GLY A 6 -11.07 28.29 -46.12
N GLU A 7 -10.26 27.95 -45.13
CA GLU A 7 -9.27 26.89 -45.25
C GLU A 7 -9.86 25.53 -44.82
N LYS A 8 -9.78 24.52 -45.69
CA LYS A 8 -10.12 23.15 -45.33
C LYS A 8 -8.98 22.52 -44.53
N PHE A 9 -9.15 22.44 -43.22
CA PHE A 9 -8.22 21.71 -42.35
C PHE A 9 -8.98 20.62 -41.57
N GLU A 10 -8.27 19.62 -41.09
CA GLU A 10 -8.82 18.66 -40.16
C GLU A 10 -8.73 19.27 -38.75
N ALA A 11 -9.87 19.63 -38.18
CA ALA A 11 -9.91 20.28 -36.88
C ALA A 11 -9.49 19.31 -35.79
N THR A 12 -8.51 19.69 -34.95
CA THR A 12 -8.09 18.90 -33.78
C THR A 12 -8.62 19.44 -32.47
N ALA A 13 -9.14 20.69 -32.44
CA ALA A 13 -9.79 21.29 -31.29
C ALA A 13 -10.93 22.22 -31.68
N LYS A 14 -11.88 22.45 -30.75
CA LYS A 14 -12.92 23.47 -30.83
C LYS A 14 -12.88 24.37 -29.62
N VAL A 15 -13.09 25.67 -29.79
CA VAL A 15 -13.29 26.65 -28.71
C VAL A 15 -14.67 27.28 -28.87
N ASN A 16 -15.55 27.10 -27.91
CA ASN A 16 -16.95 27.58 -27.95
C ASN A 16 -17.65 27.23 -29.27
N GLY A 17 -17.38 26.05 -29.84
CA GLY A 17 -17.97 25.57 -31.10
C GLY A 17 -17.17 25.96 -32.37
N VAL A 18 -16.24 26.88 -32.33
CA VAL A 18 -15.38 27.26 -33.46
C VAL A 18 -14.23 26.27 -33.59
N GLU A 19 -13.97 25.79 -34.80
CA GLU A 19 -12.93 24.81 -35.13
C GLU A 19 -11.55 25.43 -35.28
N TYR A 20 -10.53 24.73 -34.75
CA TYR A 20 -9.12 25.12 -34.83
C TYR A 20 -8.26 23.97 -35.33
N PRO A 21 -7.21 24.27 -36.15
CA PRO A 21 -6.36 23.23 -36.72
C PRO A 21 -5.46 22.52 -35.71
N SER A 22 -5.21 23.15 -34.57
CA SER A 22 -4.35 22.60 -33.52
C SER A 22 -4.81 23.01 -32.12
N PHE A 23 -4.41 22.26 -31.10
CA PHE A 23 -4.62 22.66 -29.71
C PHE A 23 -3.86 23.99 -29.40
N ALA A 24 -2.69 24.22 -29.99
CA ALA A 24 -1.96 25.47 -29.84
C ALA A 24 -2.79 26.65 -30.32
N ALA A 25 -3.36 26.57 -31.53
CA ALA A 25 -4.22 27.62 -32.05
C ALA A 25 -5.48 27.87 -31.20
N ALA A 26 -6.04 26.82 -30.64
CA ALA A 26 -7.15 26.93 -29.70
C ALA A 26 -6.76 27.67 -28.42
N VAL A 27 -5.58 27.39 -27.86
CA VAL A 27 -5.06 28.10 -26.67
C VAL A 27 -4.74 29.56 -26.98
N GLU A 28 -4.13 29.85 -28.12
CA GLU A 28 -3.90 31.22 -28.55
C GLU A 28 -5.19 32.04 -28.65
N ALA A 29 -6.25 31.43 -29.19
CA ALA A 29 -7.56 32.09 -29.27
C ALA A 29 -8.18 32.36 -27.86
N VAL A 30 -7.99 31.44 -26.93
CA VAL A 30 -8.43 31.63 -25.50
C VAL A 30 -7.64 32.77 -24.87
N ASN A 31 -6.32 32.84 -25.12
CA ASN A 31 -5.44 33.84 -24.53
C ASN A 31 -5.65 35.24 -25.11
N ALA A 32 -6.02 35.34 -26.37
CA ALA A 32 -6.33 36.60 -27.06
C ALA A 32 -7.76 37.11 -26.77
N GLY A 33 -8.60 36.29 -26.15
CA GLY A 33 -9.99 36.64 -25.87
C GLY A 33 -10.16 37.45 -24.59
N ASP A 34 -11.34 38.04 -24.43
CA ASP A 34 -11.72 38.75 -23.21
C ASP A 34 -11.87 37.80 -22.03
N ALA A 35 -11.93 38.35 -20.80
CA ALA A 35 -12.24 37.58 -19.60
C ALA A 35 -13.60 36.87 -19.74
N GLY A 36 -13.61 35.54 -19.53
CA GLY A 36 -14.83 34.77 -19.74
C GLY A 36 -14.67 33.28 -19.47
N THR A 37 -15.65 32.52 -19.95
CA THR A 37 -15.61 31.06 -19.91
C THR A 37 -15.40 30.50 -21.32
N TYR A 38 -14.38 29.69 -21.48
CA TYR A 38 -14.05 29.02 -22.73
C TYR A 38 -14.21 27.52 -22.60
N ASN A 39 -15.00 26.93 -23.50
CA ASN A 39 -15.18 25.50 -23.61
C ASN A 39 -14.31 24.98 -24.75
N VAL A 40 -13.23 24.29 -24.42
CA VAL A 40 -12.27 23.71 -25.36
C VAL A 40 -12.54 22.22 -25.45
N VAL A 41 -12.78 21.69 -26.64
CA VAL A 41 -13.08 20.26 -26.86
C VAL A 41 -12.10 19.70 -27.89
N LEU A 42 -11.39 18.63 -27.54
CA LEU A 42 -10.53 17.93 -28.50
C LEU A 42 -11.37 17.14 -29.51
N GLN A 43 -11.02 17.25 -30.78
CA GLN A 43 -11.65 16.51 -31.88
C GLN A 43 -10.78 15.36 -32.37
N GLY A 44 -9.48 15.45 -32.19
CA GLY A 44 -8.49 14.45 -32.59
C GLY A 44 -7.40 14.25 -31.53
N ILE A 45 -6.51 13.29 -31.78
CA ILE A 45 -5.26 13.16 -31.03
C ILE A 45 -4.39 14.36 -31.39
N THR A 46 -3.91 15.07 -30.41
CA THR A 46 -3.11 16.27 -30.62
C THR A 46 -1.91 16.31 -29.70
N SER A 47 -0.92 17.10 -30.09
CA SER A 47 0.28 17.35 -29.31
C SER A 47 0.46 18.84 -29.05
N TRP A 48 1.07 19.14 -27.93
CA TRP A 48 1.60 20.45 -27.58
C TRP A 48 3.09 20.32 -27.36
N GLU A 49 3.87 21.02 -28.14
CA GLU A 49 5.31 21.10 -27.94
C GLU A 49 5.60 22.21 -26.91
N THR A 50 6.10 21.79 -25.75
CA THR A 50 6.57 22.70 -24.72
C THR A 50 8.09 22.81 -24.83
N GLY A 51 8.68 23.98 -24.56
CA GLY A 51 10.12 24.22 -24.76
C GLY A 51 11.04 23.49 -23.80
N GLU A 52 12.30 23.84 -23.82
CA GLU A 52 13.33 23.24 -22.96
C GLU A 52 13.14 23.58 -21.49
N ALA A 53 13.69 22.70 -20.60
CA ALA A 53 13.63 22.87 -19.18
C ALA A 53 14.15 24.23 -18.72
N GLY A 54 13.36 24.96 -17.94
CA GLY A 54 13.71 26.29 -17.41
C GLY A 54 13.25 27.46 -18.25
N ASP A 55 12.74 27.25 -19.46
CA ASP A 55 12.19 28.32 -20.28
C ASP A 55 10.67 28.45 -20.08
N ASN A 56 10.21 29.57 -19.50
CA ASN A 56 8.78 29.84 -19.35
C ASN A 56 8.08 30.12 -20.69
N ALA A 57 8.83 30.26 -21.79
CA ALA A 57 8.30 30.66 -23.09
C ALA A 57 7.31 29.65 -23.69
N ASN A 58 7.32 28.40 -23.21
CA ASN A 58 6.53 27.31 -23.78
C ASN A 58 5.57 26.64 -22.82
N LYS A 59 5.38 27.18 -21.62
CA LYS A 59 4.26 26.76 -20.75
C LYS A 59 2.97 27.31 -21.39
N CYS A 60 1.92 26.50 -21.33
CA CYS A 60 0.60 26.93 -21.76
C CYS A 60 0.06 27.98 -20.78
N PHE A 61 0.28 29.25 -21.08
CA PHE A 61 -0.30 30.36 -20.33
C PHE A 61 -1.77 30.46 -20.70
N ILE A 62 -2.63 30.25 -19.71
CA ILE A 62 -4.07 30.45 -19.86
C ILE A 62 -4.38 31.84 -19.32
N ASN A 63 -5.19 32.60 -20.07
CA ASN A 63 -5.63 33.93 -19.65
C ASN A 63 -6.10 33.93 -18.19
N PRO A 64 -5.41 34.62 -17.27
CA PRO A 64 -5.65 34.53 -15.82
C PRO A 64 -7.00 35.11 -15.40
N ALA A 65 -7.71 35.79 -16.28
CA ALA A 65 -9.06 36.32 -16.02
C ALA A 65 -10.17 35.36 -16.50
N SER A 66 -9.80 34.18 -17.01
CA SER A 66 -10.77 33.29 -17.66
C SER A 66 -10.87 31.93 -16.94
N THR A 67 -12.03 31.30 -17.07
CA THR A 67 -12.26 29.90 -16.77
C THR A 67 -12.17 29.07 -18.05
N VAL A 68 -11.33 28.03 -18.07
CA VAL A 68 -11.21 27.12 -19.20
C VAL A 68 -11.75 25.75 -18.83
N ASN A 69 -12.72 25.27 -19.60
CA ASN A 69 -13.21 23.91 -19.54
C ASN A 69 -12.61 23.12 -20.72
N LEU A 70 -11.60 22.30 -20.46
CA LEU A 70 -10.96 21.45 -21.46
C LEU A 70 -11.55 20.04 -21.38
N ASP A 71 -12.39 19.68 -22.32
CA ASP A 71 -12.87 18.32 -22.51
C ASP A 71 -11.96 17.60 -23.52
N LEU A 72 -11.22 16.62 -23.02
CA LEU A 72 -10.38 15.77 -23.87
C LEU A 72 -11.18 14.82 -24.76
N ASN A 73 -12.49 14.70 -24.54
CA ASN A 73 -13.43 13.95 -25.39
C ASN A 73 -12.96 12.52 -25.71
N GLY A 74 -12.39 11.83 -24.75
CA GLY A 74 -11.82 10.49 -24.91
C GLY A 74 -10.51 10.45 -25.70
N LYS A 75 -9.93 11.60 -26.06
CA LYS A 75 -8.69 11.71 -26.84
C LYS A 75 -7.46 11.84 -25.94
N SER A 76 -6.30 11.83 -26.59
CA SER A 76 -5.02 12.07 -25.93
C SER A 76 -4.44 13.41 -26.33
N LEU A 77 -4.04 14.20 -25.35
CA LEU A 77 -3.20 15.37 -25.49
C LEU A 77 -1.76 14.98 -25.09
N THR A 78 -0.84 15.02 -26.07
CA THR A 78 0.57 14.73 -25.82
C THR A 78 1.32 16.02 -25.54
N MET A 79 1.95 16.10 -24.38
CA MET A 79 2.84 17.20 -24.01
C MET A 79 4.28 16.77 -24.30
N THR A 80 5.04 17.60 -25.01
CA THR A 80 6.44 17.37 -25.31
C THR A 80 7.28 18.54 -24.80
N GLY A 81 8.43 18.25 -24.19
CA GLY A 81 9.26 19.26 -23.52
C GLY A 81 8.85 19.45 -22.04
N SER A 82 9.61 20.29 -21.32
CA SER A 82 9.29 20.64 -19.93
C SER A 82 8.19 21.69 -19.90
N GLY A 83 6.98 21.27 -19.66
CA GLY A 83 5.91 22.24 -19.67
C GLY A 83 4.71 21.86 -18.84
N GLY A 84 3.72 22.69 -18.94
CA GLY A 84 2.48 22.50 -18.21
C GLY A 84 1.55 23.68 -18.41
N PHE A 85 0.55 23.76 -17.55
CA PHE A 85 -0.42 24.83 -17.55
C PHE A 85 -0.08 25.83 -16.45
N VAL A 86 0.02 27.11 -16.80
CA VAL A 86 0.45 28.16 -15.87
C VAL A 86 -0.54 29.31 -15.88
N ASN A 87 -0.78 29.87 -14.69
CA ASN A 87 -1.56 31.09 -14.46
C ASN A 87 -3.05 31.03 -14.84
N ALA A 88 -3.63 29.85 -15.02
CA ALA A 88 -5.08 29.78 -15.17
C ALA A 88 -5.78 30.31 -13.90
N ALA A 89 -6.80 31.17 -14.03
CA ALA A 89 -7.65 31.50 -12.90
C ALA A 89 -8.38 30.25 -12.42
N LYS A 90 -9.02 29.56 -13.38
CA LYS A 90 -9.66 28.27 -13.14
C LYS A 90 -9.59 27.42 -14.40
N MET A 91 -9.17 26.18 -14.25
CA MET A 91 -9.13 25.22 -15.35
C MET A 91 -9.76 23.89 -14.93
N ASN A 92 -10.76 23.46 -15.70
CA ASN A 92 -11.43 22.18 -15.53
C ASN A 92 -11.04 21.27 -16.70
N ILE A 93 -10.42 20.14 -16.43
CA ILE A 93 -9.97 19.17 -17.46
C ILE A 93 -10.72 17.87 -17.23
N SER A 94 -11.27 17.28 -18.32
CA SER A 94 -12.06 16.07 -18.21
C SER A 94 -11.90 15.09 -19.38
N ASN A 95 -12.26 13.84 -19.12
CA ASN A 95 -12.59 12.79 -20.10
C ASN A 95 -11.48 12.45 -21.10
N GLY A 96 -10.31 12.06 -20.67
CA GLY A 96 -9.28 11.61 -21.63
C GLY A 96 -7.91 11.38 -21.01
N THR A 97 -6.88 11.47 -21.86
CA THR A 97 -5.51 11.18 -21.44
C THR A 97 -4.60 12.35 -21.71
N ILE A 98 -3.78 12.70 -20.73
CA ILE A 98 -2.63 13.59 -20.91
C ILE A 98 -1.36 12.75 -20.83
N VAL A 99 -0.54 12.83 -21.86
CA VAL A 99 0.71 12.09 -21.99
C VAL A 99 1.86 13.07 -21.93
N ASP A 100 2.70 12.96 -20.92
CA ASP A 100 3.97 13.66 -20.89
C ASP A 100 5.04 12.80 -21.57
N LYS A 101 5.58 13.28 -22.67
CA LYS A 101 6.71 12.68 -23.41
C LYS A 101 8.02 13.40 -23.16
N THR A 102 8.16 14.06 -22.06
CA THR A 102 9.41 14.69 -21.69
C THR A 102 10.53 13.65 -21.71
N ALA A 103 11.57 13.91 -22.48
CA ALA A 103 12.71 13.02 -22.59
C ALA A 103 13.49 13.02 -21.27
N TYR A 104 13.41 11.92 -20.52
CA TYR A 104 14.31 11.66 -19.41
C TYR A 104 15.69 11.36 -19.99
N LYS A 105 16.62 12.30 -19.93
CA LYS A 105 18.02 12.00 -20.20
C LYS A 105 18.65 11.37 -18.98
N TYR A 106 18.82 10.08 -19.04
CA TYR A 106 19.69 9.35 -18.14
C TYR A 106 21.05 9.20 -18.81
N GLU A 107 22.04 9.99 -18.43
CA GLU A 107 23.42 9.76 -18.83
C GLU A 107 24.19 9.05 -17.72
N ASN A 108 24.82 7.95 -18.10
CA ASN A 108 25.62 7.08 -17.24
C ASN A 108 26.66 7.89 -16.43
N GLY A 109 26.48 7.91 -15.12
CA GLY A 109 27.56 8.12 -14.15
C GLY A 109 27.69 9.49 -13.52
N GLU A 110 26.99 10.52 -13.96
CA GLU A 110 26.90 11.80 -13.26
C GLU A 110 25.44 12.22 -13.08
N THR A 111 25.10 12.60 -11.85
CA THR A 111 23.78 12.95 -11.40
C THR A 111 23.32 14.30 -11.98
N ALA A 112 22.87 14.31 -13.20
CA ALA A 112 22.04 15.40 -13.70
C ALA A 112 20.57 15.00 -13.47
N TRP A 113 20.00 15.44 -12.37
CA TRP A 113 18.60 15.21 -11.99
C TRP A 113 17.72 16.25 -12.68
N GLU A 114 17.44 16.10 -13.94
CA GLU A 114 16.38 16.86 -14.61
C GLU A 114 15.13 16.02 -14.70
N PHE A 115 14.33 16.01 -13.63
CA PHE A 115 12.97 15.50 -13.68
C PHE A 115 12.07 16.62 -14.13
N THR A 116 11.50 16.49 -15.29
CA THR A 116 10.44 17.36 -15.77
C THR A 116 9.10 16.70 -15.44
N TYR A 117 8.34 17.35 -14.60
CA TYR A 117 6.95 17.00 -14.33
C TYR A 117 6.06 17.83 -15.25
N LEU A 118 4.94 17.25 -15.68
CA LEU A 118 3.86 18.05 -16.21
C LEU A 118 3.29 18.93 -15.09
N GLU A 119 3.53 20.24 -15.17
CA GLU A 119 3.18 21.17 -14.10
C GLU A 119 1.80 21.80 -14.30
N PHE A 120 1.05 21.91 -13.22
CA PHE A 120 -0.15 22.73 -13.12
C PHE A 120 0.09 23.81 -12.08
N GLU A 121 0.42 25.02 -12.54
CA GLU A 121 0.90 26.11 -11.69
C GLU A 121 -0.03 27.31 -11.70
N GLY A 122 -0.22 27.93 -10.52
CA GLY A 122 -1.14 29.05 -10.35
C GLY A 122 -2.60 28.60 -10.38
N GLY A 123 -3.53 29.45 -10.01
CA GLY A 123 -4.96 29.23 -10.12
C GLY A 123 -5.56 27.98 -9.47
N GLU A 124 -6.78 27.66 -9.87
CA GLU A 124 -7.53 26.50 -9.41
C GLU A 124 -7.68 25.46 -10.52
N TYR A 125 -7.47 24.19 -10.21
CA TYR A 125 -7.60 23.07 -11.15
C TYR A 125 -8.62 22.06 -10.70
N THR A 126 -9.45 21.59 -11.64
CA THR A 126 -10.32 20.42 -11.43
C THR A 126 -10.06 19.41 -12.53
N PHE A 127 -9.86 18.16 -12.13
CA PHE A 127 -9.65 17.04 -13.05
C PHE A 127 -10.74 16.01 -12.77
N ASP A 128 -11.46 15.59 -13.81
CA ASP A 128 -12.47 14.56 -13.71
C ASP A 128 -12.29 13.50 -14.81
N ASN A 129 -12.11 12.24 -14.42
CA ASN A 129 -11.91 11.13 -15.35
C ASN A 129 -10.73 11.37 -16.33
N VAL A 130 -9.58 11.84 -15.82
CA VAL A 130 -8.36 12.08 -16.59
C VAL A 130 -7.31 11.03 -16.26
N THR A 131 -6.69 10.47 -17.29
CA THR A 131 -5.49 9.64 -17.14
C THR A 131 -4.25 10.47 -17.40
N PHE A 132 -3.36 10.55 -16.43
CA PHE A 132 -2.03 11.12 -16.57
C PHE A 132 -1.03 9.97 -16.77
N ASN A 133 -0.36 9.97 -17.92
CA ASN A 133 0.76 9.08 -18.19
C ASN A 133 2.05 9.87 -17.97
N ASN A 134 2.84 9.44 -17.01
CA ASN A 134 4.02 10.07 -16.42
C ASN A 134 3.69 11.03 -15.26
N SER A 135 4.76 11.46 -14.59
CA SER A 135 4.69 12.21 -13.35
C SER A 135 4.08 13.59 -13.51
N VAL A 136 3.26 14.00 -12.58
CA VAL A 136 2.53 15.26 -12.58
C VAL A 136 2.88 16.07 -11.33
N MET A 137 2.95 17.39 -11.45
CA MET A 137 3.15 18.29 -10.33
C MET A 137 2.03 19.32 -10.21
N PHE A 138 1.39 19.37 -9.05
CA PHE A 138 0.41 20.37 -8.70
C PHE A 138 1.07 21.51 -7.91
N LYS A 139 1.06 22.72 -8.47
CA LYS A 139 1.53 23.97 -7.88
C LYS A 139 0.44 25.06 -7.92
N GLY A 140 -0.82 24.66 -8.07
CA GLY A 140 -1.97 25.54 -8.01
C GLY A 140 -2.31 25.97 -6.59
N THR A 141 -3.17 26.98 -6.45
CA THR A 141 -3.73 27.36 -5.16
C THR A 141 -4.69 26.30 -4.63
N LYS A 142 -5.36 25.61 -5.56
CA LYS A 142 -6.26 24.51 -5.29
C LYS A 142 -6.26 23.51 -6.44
N ALA A 143 -6.24 22.22 -6.12
CA ALA A 143 -6.43 21.17 -7.12
C ALA A 143 -7.39 20.09 -6.58
N THR A 144 -8.36 19.69 -7.42
CA THR A 144 -9.27 18.57 -7.12
C THR A 144 -9.22 17.58 -8.26
N ALA A 145 -8.88 16.33 -7.98
CA ALA A 145 -8.91 15.23 -8.95
C ALA A 145 -9.93 14.18 -8.51
N THR A 146 -10.86 13.86 -9.40
CA THR A 146 -11.91 12.87 -9.17
C THR A 146 -11.83 11.78 -10.23
N ASN A 147 -11.85 10.52 -9.82
CA ASN A 147 -11.80 9.35 -10.70
C ASN A 147 -10.62 9.36 -11.70
N CYS A 148 -9.54 10.04 -11.36
CA CYS A 148 -8.36 10.16 -12.21
C CYS A 148 -7.40 8.99 -12.03
N ILE A 149 -6.55 8.77 -13.04
CA ILE A 149 -5.49 7.78 -13.01
C ILE A 149 -4.14 8.50 -13.13
N PHE A 150 -3.29 8.36 -12.11
CA PHE A 150 -1.92 8.86 -12.12
C PHE A 150 -0.97 7.68 -12.31
N LYS A 151 -0.33 7.62 -13.47
CA LYS A 151 0.67 6.60 -13.79
C LYS A 151 2.05 7.22 -13.77
N GLY A 152 2.93 6.68 -12.94
CA GLY A 152 4.34 7.03 -12.96
C GLY A 152 5.11 6.27 -14.03
N ILE A 153 6.43 6.24 -13.90
CA ILE A 153 7.34 5.58 -14.83
C ILE A 153 7.80 4.25 -14.24
N ALA A 154 7.41 3.16 -14.88
CA ALA A 154 7.63 1.79 -14.37
C ALA A 154 9.10 1.32 -14.36
N THR A 155 9.99 2.00 -15.09
CA THR A 155 11.38 1.53 -15.31
C THR A 155 12.37 1.98 -14.25
N LEU A 156 11.89 2.64 -13.17
CA LEU A 156 12.77 3.25 -12.20
C LEU A 156 13.26 2.26 -11.15
N THR A 157 14.58 2.21 -11.00
CA THR A 157 15.28 1.35 -10.07
C THR A 157 15.52 2.04 -8.71
N SER A 158 15.92 1.27 -7.72
CA SER A 158 16.07 1.65 -6.30
C SER A 158 16.93 2.89 -6.00
N ASN A 159 17.65 3.44 -6.96
CA ASN A 159 18.53 4.61 -6.76
C ASN A 159 17.87 5.95 -7.06
N GLN A 160 16.62 5.93 -7.54
CA GLN A 160 15.90 7.14 -7.93
C GLN A 160 14.83 7.45 -6.88
N SER A 161 15.28 8.04 -5.79
CA SER A 161 14.48 8.21 -4.57
C SER A 161 13.37 9.26 -4.67
N ASP A 162 13.32 10.06 -5.74
CA ASP A 162 12.47 11.24 -5.83
C ASP A 162 11.36 11.16 -6.88
N GLU A 163 11.10 9.99 -7.46
CA GLU A 163 10.04 9.86 -8.45
C GLU A 163 8.70 9.45 -7.86
N TYR A 164 7.72 10.26 -8.12
CA TYR A 164 6.36 10.15 -7.66
C TYR A 164 5.39 10.21 -8.84
N CYS A 165 4.29 9.46 -8.76
CA CYS A 165 3.23 9.61 -9.75
C CYS A 165 2.62 11.01 -9.72
N LEU A 166 2.52 11.57 -8.50
CA LEU A 166 2.03 12.92 -8.27
C LEU A 166 2.89 13.63 -7.22
N TRP A 167 3.40 14.82 -7.56
CA TRP A 167 4.01 15.75 -6.62
C TRP A 167 3.06 16.92 -6.33
N ILE A 168 2.85 17.19 -5.05
CA ILE A 168 2.08 18.34 -4.58
C ILE A 168 3.08 19.36 -4.04
N GLY A 169 3.26 20.46 -4.77
CA GLY A 169 4.22 21.51 -4.43
C GLY A 169 3.64 22.59 -3.55
N LYS A 170 2.35 22.90 -3.64
CA LYS A 170 1.65 23.88 -2.77
C LYS A 170 0.13 23.72 -2.87
N GLY A 171 -0.57 24.44 -1.99
CA GLY A 171 -2.02 24.66 -2.02
C GLY A 171 -2.86 23.52 -1.43
N ASP A 172 -4.15 23.62 -1.64
CA ASP A 172 -5.15 22.66 -1.15
C ASP A 172 -5.43 21.61 -2.23
N VAL A 173 -5.06 20.34 -1.95
CA VAL A 173 -5.23 19.26 -2.92
C VAL A 173 -6.17 18.20 -2.39
N THR A 174 -7.15 17.83 -3.22
CA THR A 174 -8.10 16.76 -2.93
C THR A 174 -8.07 15.72 -4.04
N LEU A 175 -7.81 14.46 -3.68
CA LEU A 175 -7.89 13.30 -4.56
C LEU A 175 -9.09 12.45 -4.13
N LYS A 176 -10.02 12.17 -5.06
CA LYS A 176 -11.22 11.34 -4.79
C LYS A 176 -11.33 10.20 -5.78
N GLY A 177 -11.41 8.97 -5.31
CA GLY A 177 -11.60 7.79 -6.14
C GLY A 177 -10.52 7.59 -7.19
N CYS A 178 -9.32 8.14 -6.99
CA CYS A 178 -8.23 8.09 -7.95
C CYS A 178 -7.45 6.77 -7.87
N LYS A 179 -6.81 6.40 -8.97
CA LYS A 179 -5.86 5.28 -9.04
C LYS A 179 -4.46 5.81 -9.24
N ILE A 180 -3.53 5.40 -8.37
CA ILE A 180 -2.13 5.85 -8.39
C ILE A 180 -1.25 4.60 -8.53
N SER A 181 -0.49 4.50 -9.63
CA SER A 181 0.22 3.26 -9.95
C SER A 181 1.41 3.44 -10.86
N ASN A 182 2.16 2.33 -11.03
CA ASN A 182 3.19 2.20 -12.03
C ASN A 182 4.31 3.25 -11.90
N GLY A 183 4.70 3.57 -10.66
CA GLY A 183 5.78 4.49 -10.34
C GLY A 183 6.67 3.96 -9.23
N TYR A 184 7.71 4.71 -8.88
CA TYR A 184 8.51 4.36 -7.72
C TYR A 184 7.74 4.60 -6.43
N ARG A 185 7.07 5.75 -6.30
CA ARG A 185 6.17 6.11 -5.20
C ARG A 185 4.87 6.73 -5.73
N GLY A 186 3.85 6.80 -4.90
CA GLY A 186 2.55 7.35 -5.28
C GLY A 186 2.51 8.88 -5.23
N VAL A 187 2.27 9.44 -4.06
CA VAL A 187 2.11 10.89 -3.83
C VAL A 187 3.22 11.42 -2.93
N LYS A 188 3.87 12.50 -3.36
CA LYS A 188 4.74 13.33 -2.52
C LYS A 188 4.13 14.70 -2.32
N ALA A 189 4.07 15.16 -1.08
CA ALA A 189 3.72 16.52 -0.75
C ALA A 189 4.91 17.21 -0.09
N HIS A 190 5.45 18.22 -0.76
CA HIS A 190 6.65 18.90 -0.32
C HIS A 190 6.78 20.27 -0.98
N ASN A 191 6.90 21.33 -0.17
CA ASN A 191 7.28 22.67 -0.62
C ASN A 191 8.62 23.05 0.00
N GLY A 192 9.72 22.70 -0.68
CA GLY A 192 11.08 22.86 -0.14
C GLY A 192 11.57 24.30 -0.07
N TYR A 193 11.08 25.14 -0.97
CA TYR A 193 11.58 26.50 -1.18
C TYR A 193 10.51 27.58 -1.04
N GLY A 194 9.24 27.20 -1.02
CA GLY A 194 8.11 28.10 -0.90
C GLY A 194 7.72 28.37 0.56
N THR A 195 6.86 29.38 0.73
CA THR A 195 6.28 29.77 2.02
C THR A 195 4.86 29.24 2.20
N GLU A 196 4.21 28.86 1.11
CA GLU A 196 2.82 28.43 1.11
C GLU A 196 2.65 27.04 1.72
N ASP A 197 1.61 26.89 2.50
CA ASP A 197 1.22 25.65 3.12
C ASP A 197 0.56 24.69 2.14
N ILE A 198 0.59 23.40 2.50
CA ILE A 198 -0.03 22.31 1.73
C ILE A 198 -1.05 21.62 2.63
N ASN A 199 -2.28 21.52 2.14
CA ASN A 199 -3.34 20.71 2.73
C ASN A 199 -3.75 19.60 1.77
N ILE A 200 -3.85 18.37 2.28
CA ILE A 200 -4.13 17.21 1.44
C ILE A 200 -5.29 16.41 1.99
N VAL A 201 -6.21 16.04 1.09
CA VAL A 201 -7.24 15.03 1.33
C VAL A 201 -7.13 13.95 0.26
N ILE A 202 -6.97 12.70 0.69
CA ILE A 202 -6.93 11.51 -0.17
C ILE A 202 -8.08 10.61 0.26
N ASP A 203 -9.10 10.50 -0.57
CA ASP A 203 -10.39 9.89 -0.26
C ASP A 203 -10.75 8.80 -1.27
N GLY A 204 -10.95 7.57 -0.83
CA GLY A 204 -11.36 6.45 -1.68
C GLY A 204 -10.38 6.08 -2.78
N CYS A 205 -9.10 6.41 -2.65
CA CYS A 205 -8.07 6.17 -3.67
C CYS A 205 -7.44 4.78 -3.56
N GLU A 206 -6.93 4.27 -4.69
CA GLU A 206 -6.22 3.00 -4.75
C GLU A 206 -4.76 3.22 -5.19
N PHE A 207 -3.82 2.65 -4.43
CA PHE A 207 -2.38 2.67 -4.70
C PHE A 207 -1.90 1.25 -4.99
N PHE A 208 -1.23 1.03 -6.12
CA PHE A 208 -0.75 -0.31 -6.51
C PHE A 208 0.43 -0.23 -7.50
N ASP A 209 1.15 -1.34 -7.64
CA ASP A 209 2.31 -1.46 -8.53
C ASP A 209 3.32 -0.31 -8.34
N LEU A 210 3.62 -0.01 -7.06
CA LEU A 210 4.63 0.96 -6.67
C LEU A 210 5.92 0.24 -6.24
N ALA A 211 7.04 0.58 -6.86
CA ALA A 211 8.31 -0.11 -6.62
C ALA A 211 9.04 0.34 -5.34
N GLY A 212 8.75 1.55 -4.88
CA GLY A 212 9.42 2.16 -3.72
C GLY A 212 8.65 2.03 -2.42
N LYS A 213 9.23 2.58 -1.37
CA LYS A 213 8.64 2.63 -0.03
C LYS A 213 7.69 3.83 0.08
N ALA A 214 6.62 3.66 0.83
CA ALA A 214 5.56 4.65 1.07
C ALA A 214 4.78 5.08 -0.18
N ALA A 215 3.49 4.76 -0.21
CA ALA A 215 2.59 5.23 -1.25
C ALA A 215 2.33 6.75 -1.12
N VAL A 216 2.28 7.26 0.11
CA VAL A 216 2.12 8.69 0.41
C VAL A 216 3.28 9.17 1.28
N LEU A 217 3.90 10.27 0.87
CA LEU A 217 4.97 10.91 1.62
C LEU A 217 4.66 12.39 1.84
N THR A 218 4.73 12.82 3.10
CA THR A 218 4.60 14.22 3.49
C THR A 218 5.92 14.75 4.04
N ASP A 219 6.24 16.01 3.71
CA ASP A 219 7.45 16.68 4.13
C ASP A 219 7.16 18.18 4.40
N ARG A 220 8.13 19.05 4.21
CA ARG A 220 8.08 20.47 4.56
C ARG A 220 6.83 21.17 4.00
N LYS A 221 6.25 22.02 4.83
CA LYS A 221 5.07 22.84 4.53
C LYS A 221 3.74 22.07 4.43
N VAL A 222 3.71 20.78 4.68
CA VAL A 222 2.45 20.06 4.81
C VAL A 222 1.91 20.33 6.22
N VAL A 223 0.76 20.99 6.30
CA VAL A 223 0.11 21.35 7.57
C VAL A 223 -1.06 20.44 7.90
N SER A 224 -1.67 19.81 6.89
CA SER A 224 -2.67 18.76 7.09
C SER A 224 -2.60 17.67 6.02
N CYS A 225 -2.85 16.44 6.43
CA CYS A 225 -2.98 15.29 5.53
C CYS A 225 -4.04 14.34 6.09
N ASP A 226 -5.14 14.18 5.36
CA ASP A 226 -6.24 13.27 5.68
C ASP A 226 -6.31 12.17 4.62
N ILE A 227 -6.11 10.92 5.04
CA ILE A 227 -6.12 9.72 4.17
C ILE A 227 -7.25 8.83 4.66
N LYS A 228 -8.29 8.66 3.86
CA LYS A 228 -9.46 7.89 4.26
C LYS A 228 -9.99 6.99 3.14
N ASP A 229 -10.59 5.88 3.55
CA ASP A 229 -11.25 4.92 2.65
C ASP A 229 -10.35 4.40 1.51
N CYS A 230 -9.02 4.43 1.70
CA CYS A 230 -8.03 4.09 0.68
C CYS A 230 -7.61 2.62 0.71
N ILE A 231 -7.18 2.12 -0.45
CA ILE A 231 -6.63 0.78 -0.62
C ILE A 231 -5.16 0.89 -1.03
N PHE A 232 -4.30 0.21 -0.29
CA PHE A 232 -2.87 0.08 -0.58
C PHE A 232 -2.57 -1.37 -0.95
N ARG A 233 -2.40 -1.67 -2.25
CA ARG A 233 -2.24 -3.03 -2.76
C ARG A 233 -0.77 -3.36 -3.01
N ASP A 234 -0.24 -4.37 -2.31
CA ASP A 234 1.15 -4.85 -2.40
C ASP A 234 2.20 -3.73 -2.29
N VAL A 235 1.88 -2.61 -1.65
CA VAL A 235 2.81 -1.50 -1.46
C VAL A 235 3.82 -1.82 -0.36
N GLN A 236 4.99 -1.23 -0.45
CA GLN A 236 5.99 -1.34 0.60
C GLN A 236 5.72 -0.38 1.75
N ALA A 237 6.26 -0.71 2.90
CA ALA A 237 6.16 0.11 4.08
C ALA A 237 6.84 1.47 3.90
N GLY A 238 6.29 2.47 4.56
CA GLY A 238 6.95 3.74 4.81
C GLY A 238 8.11 3.64 5.81
N GLY A 239 8.57 4.75 6.30
CA GLY A 239 9.56 4.81 7.38
C GLY A 239 8.91 4.78 8.78
N GLN A 240 9.72 4.57 9.81
CA GLN A 240 9.32 4.73 11.22
C GLN A 240 8.11 3.90 11.69
N GLY A 241 7.90 2.72 11.11
CA GLY A 241 6.81 1.83 11.52
C GLY A 241 5.44 2.17 10.93
N MET A 242 5.35 3.18 10.08
CA MET A 242 4.13 3.50 9.34
C MET A 242 4.09 2.69 8.04
N TYR A 243 2.98 1.99 7.82
CA TYR A 243 2.78 1.25 6.58
C TYR A 243 2.04 2.12 5.55
N ALA A 244 2.45 2.04 4.28
CA ALA A 244 1.87 2.77 3.16
C ALA A 244 2.07 4.30 3.15
N TYR A 245 2.38 4.93 4.26
CA TYR A 245 2.65 6.37 4.32
C TYR A 245 3.90 6.69 5.13
N GLN A 246 4.46 7.89 4.92
CA GLN A 246 5.65 8.38 5.63
C GLN A 246 5.56 9.89 5.80
N SER A 247 6.01 10.41 6.95
CA SER A 247 6.22 11.84 7.17
C SER A 247 7.67 12.09 7.61
N TYR A 248 8.30 13.09 7.01
CA TYR A 248 9.62 13.57 7.41
C TYR A 248 9.59 14.72 8.42
N THR A 249 8.40 15.16 8.80
CA THR A 249 8.17 16.19 9.81
C THR A 249 7.44 15.60 11.02
N SER A 250 7.12 16.45 12.00
CA SER A 250 6.29 16.07 13.13
C SER A 250 4.81 15.88 12.79
N LEU A 251 4.39 16.20 11.56
CA LEU A 251 3.03 15.97 11.10
C LEU A 251 2.70 14.48 11.15
N LYS A 252 1.60 14.15 11.79
CA LYS A 252 1.01 12.82 11.73
C LYS A 252 -0.19 12.87 10.80
N PRO A 253 -0.14 12.20 9.63
CA PRO A 253 -1.31 12.06 8.77
C PRO A 253 -2.47 11.46 9.55
N LYS A 254 -3.66 11.98 9.35
CA LYS A 254 -4.88 11.37 9.86
C LYS A 254 -5.29 10.27 8.90
N VAL A 255 -5.29 9.03 9.38
CA VAL A 255 -5.64 7.85 8.58
C VAL A 255 -6.89 7.21 9.15
N SER A 256 -7.85 6.87 8.30
CA SER A 256 -9.10 6.23 8.73
C SER A 256 -9.67 5.31 7.65
N ASN A 257 -10.20 4.17 8.09
CA ASN A 257 -10.88 3.17 7.25
C ASN A 257 -10.08 2.75 6.01
N CYS A 258 -8.74 2.69 6.13
CA CYS A 258 -7.86 2.30 5.05
C CYS A 258 -7.47 0.82 5.15
N ARG A 259 -7.14 0.21 4.00
CA ARG A 259 -6.80 -1.20 3.91
C ARG A 259 -5.49 -1.41 3.17
N VAL A 260 -4.66 -2.30 3.68
CA VAL A 260 -3.49 -2.84 2.98
C VAL A 260 -3.86 -4.22 2.45
N VAL A 261 -3.82 -4.41 1.15
CA VAL A 261 -4.28 -5.63 0.50
C VAL A 261 -3.08 -6.36 -0.11
N PHE A 262 -2.91 -7.62 0.24
CA PHE A 262 -1.86 -8.48 -0.30
C PHE A 262 -2.44 -9.41 -1.37
N THR A 263 -1.87 -9.36 -2.56
CA THR A 263 -2.23 -10.26 -3.68
C THR A 263 -1.04 -11.09 -4.16
N LYS A 264 0.17 -10.79 -3.67
CA LYS A 264 1.42 -11.43 -4.07
C LYS A 264 2.22 -11.86 -2.82
N ALA A 265 2.96 -12.96 -2.94
CA ALA A 265 3.85 -13.44 -1.88
C ALA A 265 4.85 -12.37 -1.42
N GLN A 266 5.39 -11.60 -2.37
CA GLN A 266 6.33 -10.53 -2.06
C GLN A 266 5.73 -9.44 -1.18
N GLY A 267 4.44 -9.13 -1.33
CA GLY A 267 3.73 -8.17 -0.46
C GLY A 267 3.73 -8.62 1.00
N LEU A 268 3.42 -9.90 1.25
CA LEU A 268 3.48 -10.49 2.59
C LEU A 268 4.91 -10.54 3.15
N VAL A 269 5.91 -10.89 2.32
CA VAL A 269 7.33 -10.89 2.73
C VAL A 269 7.79 -9.50 3.15
N ASN A 270 7.43 -8.49 2.38
CA ASN A 270 7.74 -7.09 2.72
C ASN A 270 7.06 -6.66 4.02
N PHE A 271 5.83 -7.11 4.24
CA PHE A 271 5.10 -6.83 5.49
C PHE A 271 5.78 -7.49 6.71
N ALA A 272 6.11 -8.78 6.60
CA ALA A 272 6.82 -9.48 7.66
C ALA A 272 8.15 -8.80 8.02
N LYS A 273 8.93 -8.44 7.00
CA LYS A 273 10.19 -7.70 7.16
C LYS A 273 9.97 -6.36 7.87
N GLN A 274 8.96 -5.59 7.49
CA GLN A 274 8.66 -4.32 8.11
C GLN A 274 8.34 -4.46 9.59
N VAL A 275 7.44 -5.37 9.97
CA VAL A 275 7.08 -5.60 11.37
C VAL A 275 8.31 -6.03 12.18
N ASN A 276 9.17 -6.85 11.58
CA ASN A 276 10.37 -7.38 12.25
C ASN A 276 11.54 -6.38 12.33
N GLU A 277 11.61 -5.40 11.45
CA GLU A 277 12.61 -4.32 11.50
C GLU A 277 12.25 -3.18 12.45
N VAL A 278 10.98 -3.01 12.75
CA VAL A 278 10.51 -2.01 13.73
C VAL A 278 10.85 -2.49 15.13
N LYS A 279 11.63 -1.70 15.88
CA LYS A 279 12.00 -2.03 17.27
C LYS A 279 10.87 -1.76 18.28
N MET A 280 9.64 -1.79 17.83
CA MET A 280 8.43 -1.54 18.62
C MET A 280 7.32 -2.48 18.15
N SER A 281 6.40 -2.80 19.05
CA SER A 281 5.19 -3.54 18.67
C SER A 281 4.42 -2.79 17.59
N TYR A 282 4.03 -3.48 16.53
CA TYR A 282 3.23 -2.89 15.47
C TYR A 282 1.77 -2.77 15.93
N SER A 283 1.36 -1.59 16.30
CA SER A 283 0.05 -1.31 16.91
C SER A 283 -0.84 -0.36 16.12
N ASP A 284 -0.51 -0.11 14.85
CA ASP A 284 -1.34 0.73 13.99
C ASP A 284 -2.68 0.04 13.70
N LYS A 285 -3.75 0.55 14.29
CA LYS A 285 -5.13 0.06 14.11
C LYS A 285 -5.93 0.89 13.13
N THR A 286 -5.31 1.89 12.51
CA THR A 286 -5.94 2.71 11.47
C THR A 286 -5.96 2.01 10.12
N LEU A 287 -5.16 0.95 9.99
CA LEU A 287 -5.07 0.09 8.82
C LEU A 287 -5.57 -1.31 9.14
N THR A 288 -6.35 -1.88 8.23
CA THR A 288 -6.64 -3.32 8.20
C THR A 288 -5.77 -3.98 7.14
N PHE A 289 -5.09 -5.06 7.50
CA PHE A 289 -4.30 -5.89 6.59
C PHE A 289 -5.15 -7.03 6.07
N GLU A 290 -5.25 -7.18 4.75
CA GLU A 290 -6.17 -8.14 4.12
C GLU A 290 -5.47 -8.97 3.04
N LEU A 291 -5.91 -10.21 2.85
CA LEU A 291 -5.62 -10.93 1.62
C LEU A 291 -6.60 -10.50 0.52
N GLY A 292 -6.10 -10.31 -0.70
CA GLY A 292 -6.89 -10.02 -1.88
C GLY A 292 -6.99 -11.19 -2.87
N SER A 293 -6.24 -12.27 -2.61
CA SER A 293 -6.23 -13.52 -3.39
C SER A 293 -5.64 -14.65 -2.56
N ASP A 294 -5.73 -15.88 -3.07
CA ASP A 294 -4.88 -16.97 -2.61
C ASP A 294 -3.41 -16.63 -2.87
N ILE A 295 -2.53 -16.92 -1.90
CA ILE A 295 -1.09 -16.66 -2.01
C ILE A 295 -0.31 -17.95 -1.78
N ASP A 296 0.57 -18.28 -2.72
CA ASP A 296 1.48 -19.40 -2.62
C ASP A 296 2.86 -18.91 -2.14
N LEU A 297 3.33 -19.47 -1.01
CA LEU A 297 4.64 -19.20 -0.42
C LEU A 297 5.69 -20.28 -0.78
N ALA A 298 5.44 -21.10 -1.78
CA ALA A 298 6.39 -22.13 -2.20
C ALA A 298 7.77 -21.54 -2.53
N GLY A 299 8.82 -22.18 -2.03
CA GLY A 299 10.21 -21.73 -2.17
C GLY A 299 10.65 -20.60 -1.24
N ILE A 300 9.75 -20.07 -0.42
CA ILE A 300 10.06 -19.04 0.57
C ILE A 300 10.23 -19.70 1.93
N ASN A 301 11.40 -19.53 2.55
CA ASN A 301 11.54 -19.80 3.98
C ASN A 301 10.97 -18.63 4.75
N TRP A 302 9.76 -18.81 5.28
CA TRP A 302 8.99 -17.74 5.89
C TRP A 302 9.60 -17.25 7.20
N GLU A 303 9.79 -15.93 7.30
CA GLU A 303 10.11 -15.28 8.56
C GLU A 303 8.80 -14.86 9.26
N PRO A 304 8.48 -15.39 10.43
CA PRO A 304 7.24 -15.07 11.13
C PRO A 304 7.05 -13.57 11.35
N ILE A 305 5.82 -13.07 11.16
CA ILE A 305 5.47 -11.69 11.45
C ILE A 305 5.50 -11.49 12.97
N GLY A 306 6.39 -10.62 13.46
CA GLY A 306 6.61 -10.44 14.90
C GLY A 306 7.44 -11.58 15.51
N GLN A 307 8.75 -11.40 15.64
CA GLN A 307 9.67 -12.48 16.05
C GLN A 307 10.01 -12.48 17.55
N THR A 308 9.82 -11.36 18.21
CA THR A 308 10.22 -11.17 19.61
C THR A 308 9.18 -10.39 20.39
N GLY A 309 9.28 -10.39 21.71
CA GLY A 309 8.41 -9.63 22.59
C GLY A 309 8.44 -8.10 22.41
N VAL A 310 9.37 -7.57 21.61
CA VAL A 310 9.42 -6.14 21.25
C VAL A 310 9.01 -5.87 19.81
N GLN A 311 8.77 -6.92 19.03
CA GLN A 311 8.38 -6.87 17.62
C GLN A 311 7.06 -7.65 17.44
N GLN A 312 6.06 -7.30 18.22
CA GLN A 312 4.79 -8.00 18.23
C GLN A 312 3.82 -7.37 17.24
N PHE A 313 2.97 -8.20 16.65
CA PHE A 313 1.86 -7.70 15.85
C PHE A 313 0.64 -7.50 16.75
N GLN A 314 0.03 -6.30 16.69
CA GLN A 314 -1.15 -5.91 17.47
C GLN A 314 -2.26 -5.34 16.57
N GLY A 315 -2.16 -5.50 15.27
CA GLY A 315 -3.12 -4.99 14.28
C GLY A 315 -4.25 -5.95 13.95
N VAL A 316 -5.02 -5.62 12.93
CA VAL A 316 -6.07 -6.47 12.36
C VAL A 316 -5.57 -7.11 11.07
N PHE A 317 -5.63 -8.44 10.98
CA PHE A 317 -5.33 -9.20 9.76
C PHE A 317 -6.55 -10.05 9.37
N ASP A 318 -7.16 -9.73 8.24
CA ASP A 318 -8.33 -10.44 7.72
C ASP A 318 -7.96 -11.20 6.44
N GLY A 319 -7.95 -12.51 6.49
CA GLY A 319 -7.67 -13.36 5.33
C GLY A 319 -8.76 -13.38 4.26
N LYS A 320 -9.93 -12.78 4.50
CA LYS A 320 -11.07 -12.74 3.56
C LYS A 320 -11.45 -14.11 2.99
N ASN A 321 -11.21 -15.16 3.73
CA ASN A 321 -11.36 -16.57 3.34
C ASN A 321 -10.43 -17.06 2.21
N TYR A 322 -9.42 -16.27 1.83
CA TYR A 322 -8.36 -16.73 0.95
C TYR A 322 -7.38 -17.68 1.65
N THR A 323 -6.61 -18.39 0.84
CA THR A 323 -5.70 -19.44 1.29
C THR A 323 -4.25 -19.02 1.15
N ILE A 324 -3.47 -19.20 2.22
CA ILE A 324 -2.01 -19.17 2.19
C ILE A 324 -1.53 -20.61 2.02
N LYS A 325 -0.80 -20.87 0.92
CA LYS A 325 -0.32 -22.19 0.56
C LYS A 325 1.17 -22.34 0.81
N ASN A 326 1.59 -23.56 1.15
CA ASN A 326 3.00 -23.97 1.25
C ASN A 326 3.85 -23.12 2.21
N LEU A 327 3.24 -22.62 3.29
CA LEU A 327 3.97 -21.92 4.35
C LEU A 327 5.09 -22.82 4.89
N THR A 328 6.35 -22.44 4.66
CA THR A 328 7.51 -23.21 5.12
C THR A 328 8.33 -22.40 6.10
N ILE A 329 8.54 -22.93 7.31
CA ILE A 329 9.35 -22.31 8.36
C ILE A 329 10.40 -23.32 8.84
N ASN A 330 11.64 -22.92 8.81
CA ASN A 330 12.72 -23.67 9.44
C ASN A 330 13.45 -22.74 10.42
N LYS A 331 13.05 -22.78 11.70
CA LYS A 331 13.55 -21.88 12.73
C LYS A 331 13.95 -22.66 13.98
N VAL A 332 15.16 -23.15 13.96
CA VAL A 332 15.76 -23.92 15.06
C VAL A 332 16.89 -23.12 15.68
N SER A 333 16.85 -22.91 17.00
CA SER A 333 17.88 -22.22 17.77
C SER A 333 18.18 -23.00 19.04
N THR A 334 19.44 -22.98 19.44
CA THR A 334 19.90 -23.56 20.71
C THR A 334 19.83 -22.58 21.88
N GLU A 335 19.72 -21.29 21.60
CA GLU A 335 19.98 -20.21 22.57
C GLU A 335 18.77 -19.38 22.92
N ALA A 336 17.72 -19.35 22.09
CA ALA A 336 16.63 -18.41 22.24
C ALA A 336 15.24 -19.05 22.21
N TYR A 337 14.29 -18.41 22.83
CA TYR A 337 12.86 -18.66 22.61
C TYR A 337 12.53 -18.48 21.14
N VAL A 338 12.15 -19.55 20.49
CA VAL A 338 11.70 -19.54 19.11
C VAL A 338 10.19 -19.56 19.07
N VAL A 339 9.61 -18.63 18.33
CA VAL A 339 8.19 -18.60 18.00
C VAL A 339 8.04 -18.80 16.50
N ALA A 340 7.19 -19.71 16.09
CA ALA A 340 7.04 -20.13 14.71
C ALA A 340 5.57 -20.25 14.30
N GLY A 341 5.22 -19.55 13.24
CA GLY A 341 3.88 -19.52 12.65
C GLY A 341 3.86 -18.48 11.54
N PHE A 342 2.73 -18.30 10.90
CA PHE A 342 2.57 -17.18 9.99
C PHE A 342 2.83 -15.87 10.75
N PHE A 343 2.23 -15.75 11.94
CA PHE A 343 2.65 -14.81 12.98
C PHE A 343 3.56 -15.51 13.98
N GLY A 344 4.65 -14.88 14.36
CA GLY A 344 5.48 -15.36 15.45
C GLY A 344 4.87 -14.98 16.79
N TRP A 345 4.68 -13.69 16.99
CA TRP A 345 4.23 -13.12 18.26
C TRP A 345 3.09 -12.13 18.06
N LEU A 346 1.94 -12.45 18.62
CA LEU A 346 0.78 -11.56 18.69
C LEU A 346 0.67 -10.97 20.09
N ASN A 347 0.08 -9.80 20.23
CA ASN A 347 -0.15 -9.16 21.51
C ASN A 347 -1.49 -8.42 21.56
N ASN A 348 -1.73 -7.72 22.63
CA ASN A 348 -2.98 -7.03 23.00
C ASN A 348 -3.72 -6.41 21.80
N GLY A 349 -4.95 -6.85 21.58
CA GLY A 349 -5.82 -6.37 20.52
C GLY A 349 -5.43 -6.81 19.11
N ALA A 350 -4.52 -7.76 18.94
CA ALA A 350 -4.34 -8.43 17.66
C ALA A 350 -5.62 -9.18 17.28
N ASP A 351 -6.10 -9.00 16.06
CA ASP A 351 -7.27 -9.70 15.51
C ASP A 351 -6.89 -10.38 14.19
N VAL A 352 -6.70 -11.71 14.26
CA VAL A 352 -6.36 -12.53 13.08
C VAL A 352 -7.56 -13.39 12.74
N LYS A 353 -8.08 -13.22 11.53
CA LYS A 353 -9.33 -13.89 11.15
C LYS A 353 -9.44 -14.28 9.69
N ASN A 354 -10.37 -15.23 9.44
CA ASN A 354 -10.84 -15.60 8.10
C ASN A 354 -9.70 -16.03 7.16
N VAL A 355 -8.69 -16.74 7.65
CA VAL A 355 -7.57 -17.20 6.81
C VAL A 355 -7.50 -18.71 6.77
N LYS A 356 -7.24 -19.25 5.58
CA LYS A 356 -7.00 -20.68 5.36
C LYS A 356 -5.53 -20.92 5.10
N PHE A 357 -5.03 -22.03 5.62
CA PHE A 357 -3.66 -22.50 5.37
C PHE A 357 -3.69 -23.91 4.80
N GLU A 358 -2.95 -24.12 3.73
CA GLU A 358 -2.85 -25.41 3.04
C GLU A 358 -1.38 -25.81 2.87
N GLY A 359 -1.04 -27.03 3.30
CA GLY A 359 0.28 -27.62 3.04
C GLY A 359 1.42 -27.00 3.86
N ALA A 360 1.15 -26.43 5.04
CA ALA A 360 2.17 -25.80 5.86
C ALA A 360 3.22 -26.80 6.39
N LYS A 361 4.51 -26.41 6.40
CA LYS A 361 5.62 -27.20 6.94
C LYS A 361 6.43 -26.36 7.93
N ILE A 362 6.36 -26.69 9.21
CA ILE A 362 7.03 -25.93 10.27
C ILE A 362 7.99 -26.83 11.02
N THR A 363 9.27 -26.43 11.06
CA THR A 363 10.28 -27.00 11.93
C THR A 363 10.82 -25.92 12.86
N ALA A 364 10.68 -26.12 14.16
CA ALA A 364 11.04 -25.12 15.17
C ALA A 364 11.71 -25.76 16.40
N SER A 365 12.14 -24.92 17.33
CA SER A 365 12.68 -25.34 18.65
C SER A 365 11.96 -24.67 19.83
N GLY A 366 10.74 -24.19 19.65
CA GLY A 366 9.98 -23.46 20.67
C GLY A 366 8.46 -23.57 20.49
N TYR A 367 7.78 -22.45 20.59
CA TYR A 367 6.34 -22.41 20.39
C TYR A 367 6.00 -22.40 18.90
N ALA A 368 5.16 -23.33 18.47
CA ALA A 368 4.82 -23.46 17.05
C ALA A 368 3.32 -23.71 16.83
N GLY A 369 2.78 -22.99 15.85
CA GLY A 369 1.45 -23.19 15.31
C GLY A 369 1.37 -22.59 13.91
N VAL A 370 0.45 -23.04 13.07
CA VAL A 370 0.42 -22.56 11.69
C VAL A 370 0.04 -21.09 11.61
N VAL A 371 -0.96 -20.67 12.41
CA VAL A 371 -1.41 -19.27 12.45
C VAL A 371 -0.46 -18.44 13.30
N ALA A 372 -0.14 -18.86 14.51
CA ALA A 372 0.75 -18.13 15.39
C ALA A 372 1.60 -19.03 16.29
N GLY A 373 2.81 -18.59 16.61
CA GLY A 373 3.66 -19.23 17.61
C GLY A 373 3.17 -18.94 19.04
N TYR A 374 2.93 -17.67 19.33
CA TYR A 374 2.58 -17.20 20.67
C TYR A 374 1.66 -15.98 20.67
N ILE A 375 0.71 -15.96 21.57
CA ILE A 375 -0.03 -14.75 21.96
C ILE A 375 0.33 -14.40 23.40
N GLU A 376 0.88 -13.22 23.60
CA GLU A 376 1.09 -12.64 24.90
C GLU A 376 0.04 -11.54 25.13
N ASN A 377 -0.92 -11.81 25.98
CA ASN A 377 -2.00 -10.87 26.23
C ASN A 377 -2.20 -10.72 27.75
N HIS A 378 -2.04 -9.49 28.24
CA HIS A 378 -2.11 -9.21 29.68
C HIS A 378 -3.15 -8.14 30.03
N VAL A 379 -3.66 -7.43 29.03
CA VAL A 379 -4.61 -6.33 29.20
C VAL A 379 -5.60 -6.29 28.05
N THR A 380 -6.68 -5.54 28.22
CA THR A 380 -7.63 -5.24 27.15
C THR A 380 -7.09 -4.17 26.19
N PRO A 381 -7.41 -4.20 24.88
CA PRO A 381 -8.30 -5.15 24.21
C PRO A 381 -7.67 -6.55 24.06
N GLU A 382 -8.52 -7.56 24.05
CA GLU A 382 -8.10 -8.95 23.94
C GLU A 382 -7.57 -9.29 22.56
N ALA A 383 -6.53 -10.11 22.50
CA ALA A 383 -6.05 -10.68 21.25
C ALA A 383 -6.90 -11.91 20.86
N GLN A 384 -7.16 -12.10 19.58
CA GLN A 384 -7.97 -13.20 19.10
C GLN A 384 -7.49 -13.79 17.77
N ILE A 385 -7.74 -15.10 17.65
CA ILE A 385 -7.66 -15.83 16.37
C ILE A 385 -9.04 -16.43 16.13
N SER A 386 -9.65 -16.08 14.99
CA SER A 386 -11.02 -16.55 14.70
C SER A 386 -11.20 -16.99 13.26
N ASN A 387 -12.04 -18.02 13.04
CA ASN A 387 -12.38 -18.51 11.71
C ASN A 387 -11.13 -18.79 10.84
N CYS A 388 -10.09 -19.40 11.47
CA CYS A 388 -8.86 -19.78 10.79
C CYS A 388 -8.83 -21.31 10.61
N HIS A 389 -8.47 -21.76 9.40
CA HIS A 389 -8.55 -23.16 9.04
C HIS A 389 -7.21 -23.66 8.51
N VAL A 390 -6.73 -24.77 9.07
CA VAL A 390 -5.46 -25.41 8.69
C VAL A 390 -5.76 -26.79 8.11
N ASN A 391 -5.23 -27.06 6.92
CA ASN A 391 -5.33 -28.36 6.30
C ASN A 391 -3.96 -28.84 5.80
N ASN A 392 -3.73 -30.14 5.90
CA ASN A 392 -2.56 -30.82 5.34
C ASN A 392 -1.22 -30.23 5.82
N ALA A 393 -1.09 -29.94 7.12
CA ALA A 393 0.13 -29.39 7.69
C ALA A 393 1.03 -30.45 8.34
N THR A 394 2.31 -30.11 8.44
CA THR A 394 3.29 -30.85 9.26
C THR A 394 4.02 -29.86 10.17
N ILE A 395 3.88 -30.05 11.47
CA ILE A 395 4.47 -29.14 12.46
C ILE A 395 5.36 -29.97 13.40
N SER A 396 6.64 -29.63 13.46
CA SER A 396 7.59 -30.28 14.36
C SER A 396 8.34 -29.25 15.19
N SER A 397 8.33 -29.40 16.49
CA SER A 397 9.15 -28.57 17.37
C SER A 397 9.96 -29.43 18.32
N LYS A 398 11.27 -29.42 18.14
CA LYS A 398 12.25 -30.18 18.94
C LYS A 398 12.93 -29.24 19.93
N ALA A 399 12.72 -29.47 21.22
CA ALA A 399 13.43 -28.72 22.24
C ALA A 399 14.92 -29.08 22.23
N ASN A 400 15.80 -28.09 22.18
CA ASN A 400 17.22 -28.30 22.45
C ASN A 400 17.50 -28.11 23.93
N GLY A 401 17.84 -29.20 24.60
CA GLY A 401 18.57 -29.25 25.88
C GLY A 401 17.95 -28.69 27.14
N SER A 402 17.26 -27.59 27.14
CA SER A 402 16.48 -27.10 28.28
C SER A 402 14.99 -27.29 28.01
N ALA A 403 14.39 -28.23 28.73
CA ALA A 403 13.01 -28.71 28.55
C ALA A 403 11.89 -27.66 28.72
N LYS A 404 12.17 -26.37 28.61
CA LYS A 404 11.19 -25.32 28.92
C LYS A 404 10.30 -24.90 27.77
N GLY A 405 10.45 -25.42 26.54
CA GLY A 405 10.02 -24.61 25.44
C GLY A 405 8.98 -25.15 24.48
N ALA A 406 9.04 -26.39 24.05
CA ALA A 406 8.22 -26.82 22.90
C ALA A 406 6.73 -26.94 23.27
N LYS A 407 5.92 -26.01 22.74
CA LYS A 407 4.46 -26.06 22.82
C LYS A 407 3.91 -25.93 21.41
N VAL A 408 3.21 -26.96 20.96
CA VAL A 408 2.84 -27.08 19.55
C VAL A 408 1.35 -27.32 19.41
N GLY A 409 0.70 -26.51 18.58
CA GLY A 409 -0.69 -26.72 18.20
C GLY A 409 -0.90 -26.52 16.72
N GLY A 410 -1.97 -27.01 16.18
CA GLY A 410 -2.29 -26.83 14.77
C GLY A 410 -2.55 -25.37 14.39
N ILE A 411 -3.20 -24.63 15.27
CA ILE A 411 -3.47 -23.19 15.13
C ILE A 411 -2.38 -22.37 15.81
N ILE A 412 -2.14 -22.64 17.10
CA ILE A 412 -1.23 -21.83 17.92
C ILE A 412 -0.43 -22.66 18.89
N GLY A 413 0.84 -22.29 19.08
CA GLY A 413 1.71 -22.95 20.06
C GLY A 413 1.28 -22.69 21.49
N MET A 414 1.13 -21.44 21.88
CA MET A 414 0.72 -21.03 23.22
C MET A 414 0.02 -19.68 23.23
N PHE A 415 -0.94 -19.50 24.15
CA PHE A 415 -1.46 -18.18 24.47
C PHE A 415 -1.70 -18.00 25.98
N THR A 416 -1.65 -16.72 26.41
CA THR A 416 -1.99 -16.29 27.76
C THR A 416 -3.41 -15.75 27.84
N ASP A 417 -4.01 -15.76 29.02
CA ASP A 417 -5.30 -15.13 29.30
C ASP A 417 -5.17 -13.58 29.25
N PRO A 418 -6.10 -12.84 28.64
CA PRO A 418 -7.44 -13.23 28.18
C PRO A 418 -7.60 -13.47 26.66
N ALA A 419 -6.60 -13.98 25.96
CA ALA A 419 -6.72 -14.24 24.50
C ALA A 419 -7.75 -15.35 24.17
N HIS A 420 -8.28 -15.33 22.93
CA HIS A 420 -9.29 -16.28 22.47
C HIS A 420 -8.89 -16.97 21.15
N VAL A 421 -9.31 -18.24 21.01
CA VAL A 421 -9.27 -18.99 19.74
C VAL A 421 -10.67 -19.53 19.47
N THR A 422 -11.32 -19.05 18.41
CA THR A 422 -12.73 -19.34 18.16
C THR A 422 -13.00 -19.76 16.72
N ASN A 423 -13.94 -20.71 16.52
CA ASN A 423 -14.38 -21.16 15.20
C ASN A 423 -13.24 -21.61 14.27
N CYS A 424 -12.17 -22.14 14.82
CA CYS A 424 -11.01 -22.60 14.06
C CYS A 424 -11.06 -24.11 13.80
N SER A 425 -10.40 -24.55 12.74
CA SER A 425 -10.31 -25.99 12.46
C SER A 425 -8.93 -26.42 12.00
N VAL A 426 -8.56 -27.64 12.36
CA VAL A 426 -7.34 -28.31 11.89
C VAL A 426 -7.72 -29.66 11.30
N SER A 427 -7.23 -29.96 10.10
CA SER A 427 -7.51 -31.24 9.44
C SER A 427 -6.27 -31.81 8.77
N ASN A 428 -6.23 -33.15 8.65
CA ASN A 428 -5.19 -33.90 7.91
C ASN A 428 -3.75 -33.48 8.31
N THR A 429 -3.51 -33.22 9.59
CA THR A 429 -2.31 -32.56 10.07
C THR A 429 -1.50 -33.48 10.99
N LYS A 430 -0.17 -33.45 10.84
CA LYS A 430 0.77 -34.14 11.72
C LYS A 430 1.46 -33.13 12.63
N ILE A 431 1.40 -33.37 13.95
CA ILE A 431 2.03 -32.55 14.98
C ILE A 431 3.02 -33.42 15.78
N ASP A 432 4.27 -33.01 15.85
CA ASP A 432 5.33 -33.66 16.60
C ASP A 432 6.00 -32.65 17.54
N ALA A 433 5.90 -32.87 18.83
CA ALA A 433 6.44 -31.96 19.85
C ALA A 433 7.38 -32.66 20.81
N ALA A 434 8.32 -31.92 21.32
CA ALA A 434 9.21 -32.39 22.37
C ALA A 434 8.53 -32.34 23.77
N ARG A 435 7.45 -31.55 23.95
CA ARG A 435 6.85 -31.38 25.27
C ARG A 435 5.32 -31.35 25.27
N ASP A 436 4.72 -30.16 25.01
CA ASP A 436 3.26 -29.98 25.10
C ASP A 436 2.70 -29.90 23.67
N ALA A 437 1.75 -30.78 23.34
CA ALA A 437 1.13 -30.80 22.03
C ALA A 437 -0.38 -31.01 22.13
N GLY A 438 -1.12 -30.22 21.33
CA GLY A 438 -2.57 -30.37 21.16
C GLY A 438 -2.96 -30.17 19.70
N GLN A 439 -4.15 -30.65 19.35
CA GLN A 439 -4.63 -30.58 17.95
C GLN A 439 -4.86 -29.16 17.47
N ILE A 440 -5.31 -28.26 18.35
CA ILE A 440 -5.56 -26.84 18.07
C ILE A 440 -4.51 -25.96 18.77
N VAL A 441 -4.32 -26.14 20.06
CA VAL A 441 -3.47 -25.32 20.93
C VAL A 441 -2.47 -26.19 21.70
N GLY A 442 -1.20 -25.84 21.69
CA GLY A 442 -0.18 -26.55 22.45
C GLY A 442 -0.31 -26.36 23.95
N ALA A 443 -0.42 -25.12 24.42
CA ALA A 443 -0.66 -24.81 25.83
C ALA A 443 -1.41 -23.48 26.00
N THR A 444 -2.15 -23.36 27.11
CA THR A 444 -2.86 -22.14 27.52
C THR A 444 -2.98 -22.04 29.03
N TYR A 445 -3.26 -20.85 29.56
CA TYR A 445 -3.59 -20.60 30.95
C TYR A 445 -5.11 -20.66 31.25
N ALA A 446 -5.95 -20.59 30.22
CA ALA A 446 -7.38 -20.61 30.35
C ALA A 446 -8.03 -21.37 29.19
N ASP A 447 -9.20 -21.99 29.46
CA ASP A 447 -9.99 -22.64 28.42
C ASP A 447 -10.85 -21.62 27.68
N ARG A 448 -10.22 -20.92 26.73
CA ARG A 448 -10.86 -19.93 25.86
C ARG A 448 -10.83 -20.37 24.39
N ILE A 449 -11.09 -21.66 24.19
CA ILE A 449 -11.20 -22.26 22.86
C ILE A 449 -12.67 -22.59 22.64
N VAL A 450 -13.30 -21.92 21.69
CA VAL A 450 -14.74 -22.05 21.44
C VAL A 450 -15.01 -22.48 20.01
N ASN A 451 -15.85 -23.48 19.81
CA ASN A 451 -16.30 -24.00 18.53
C ASN A 451 -15.12 -24.39 17.59
N CYS A 452 -14.03 -24.88 18.16
CA CYS A 452 -12.90 -25.37 17.37
C CYS A 452 -13.01 -26.88 17.14
N THR A 453 -12.55 -27.33 15.98
CA THR A 453 -12.64 -28.74 15.57
C THR A 453 -11.32 -29.28 15.06
N ALA A 454 -11.06 -30.55 15.28
CA ALA A 454 -9.92 -31.26 14.72
C ALA A 454 -10.38 -32.56 14.06
N THR A 455 -9.91 -32.83 12.85
CA THR A 455 -10.27 -34.03 12.08
C THR A 455 -9.03 -34.64 11.47
N ASN A 456 -8.79 -35.91 11.68
CA ASN A 456 -7.63 -36.62 11.16
C ASN A 456 -6.30 -35.92 11.52
N VAL A 457 -6.15 -35.53 12.80
CA VAL A 457 -4.93 -34.89 13.32
C VAL A 457 -4.17 -35.93 14.18
N ASN A 458 -2.94 -36.17 13.77
CA ASN A 458 -2.03 -37.07 14.47
C ASN A 458 -1.05 -36.28 15.33
N VAL A 459 -1.17 -36.42 16.66
CA VAL A 459 -0.30 -35.74 17.62
C VAL A 459 0.65 -36.74 18.24
N THR A 460 1.95 -36.49 18.11
CA THR A 460 3.00 -37.28 18.76
C THR A 460 3.87 -36.38 19.62
N ALA A 461 4.36 -36.91 20.76
CA ALA A 461 5.40 -36.22 21.51
C ALA A 461 6.49 -37.22 21.92
N ASN A 462 7.73 -36.81 21.73
CA ASN A 462 8.90 -37.65 21.97
C ASN A 462 9.75 -37.13 23.15
N GLY A 463 9.18 -36.34 24.06
CA GLY A 463 9.90 -35.77 25.21
C GLY A 463 10.00 -36.75 26.37
N THR A 464 11.21 -36.92 26.90
CA THR A 464 11.51 -37.71 28.12
C THR A 464 11.53 -36.85 29.40
N GLY A 465 11.00 -35.63 29.36
CA GLY A 465 11.01 -34.69 30.48
C GLY A 465 9.80 -34.84 31.40
N ASP A 466 10.02 -34.64 32.69
CA ASP A 466 8.97 -34.61 33.73
C ASP A 466 7.97 -33.49 33.38
N GLY A 467 6.69 -33.86 33.14
CA GLY A 467 5.61 -32.93 32.79
C GLY A 467 5.28 -32.78 31.28
N SER A 468 5.72 -33.72 30.43
CA SER A 468 5.25 -33.76 29.03
C SER A 468 3.76 -34.18 28.99
N ASN A 469 2.90 -33.28 28.51
CA ASN A 469 1.48 -33.59 28.29
C ASN A 469 1.20 -33.65 26.80
N VAL A 470 1.03 -34.84 26.32
CA VAL A 470 0.52 -35.08 24.98
C VAL A 470 -0.92 -35.46 25.10
N ARG A 471 -1.77 -34.68 24.56
CA ARG A 471 -3.18 -34.98 24.48
C ARG A 471 -3.61 -35.01 23.02
N ASN A 472 -4.18 -36.10 22.61
CA ASN A 472 -4.91 -36.14 21.34
C ASN A 472 -6.26 -35.43 21.53
N GLU A 473 -6.21 -34.27 22.16
CA GLU A 473 -7.29 -33.35 22.50
C GLU A 473 -7.04 -32.00 21.83
N LEU A 474 -8.03 -31.12 21.86
CA LEU A 474 -7.90 -29.79 21.26
C LEU A 474 -6.80 -28.95 21.94
N ILE A 475 -6.60 -29.17 23.24
CA ILE A 475 -5.58 -28.48 24.07
C ILE A 475 -4.55 -29.49 24.57
N GLY A 476 -3.28 -29.23 24.35
CA GLY A 476 -2.20 -30.05 24.88
C GLY A 476 -2.02 -29.89 26.39
N ARG A 477 -2.04 -28.66 26.89
CA ARG A 477 -1.90 -28.39 28.34
C ARG A 477 -2.65 -27.13 28.76
N VAL A 478 -3.35 -27.21 29.88
CA VAL A 478 -3.79 -26.05 30.66
C VAL A 478 -2.76 -25.82 31.76
N LEU A 479 -2.21 -24.60 31.86
CA LEU A 479 -1.11 -24.21 32.77
C LEU A 479 -1.65 -23.66 34.08
#